data_b870bf4203fc8d6024687215f3eb40a0
#
_entry.id   b870bf4203fc8d6024687215f3eb40a0
#
_cell.length_a   1.000
_cell.length_b   1.000
_cell.length_c   1.000
_cell.angle_alpha   90.00
_cell.angle_beta   90.00
_cell.angle_gamma   90.00
#
_symmetry.space_group_name_H-M   'P 1'
#
loop_
_entity.id
_entity.type
_entity.pdbx_description
1 polymer ?
#
loop_
_entity_poly.entity_id
_entity_poly.type
_entity_poly.pdbx_seq_one_letter_code
_entity_poly.pdbx_strand_id
1 'polypeptide(L)'
;MYKINENYLKLQGSYLFSTIGKKVAAYKEANPDRDVISLGIGDVTQPLAPAVIEALHKAVDEMAVAETFHGYAPDLGYEFLRSAIRENDYKARGVDIALDEIFISDGAKSDSGNIGDIFAENNRIAVCDPVYPVYVDTNVMAGRTGEFIKKTESWSNVIYMPCTKATNFAPE
;
A
#
# COMPACT_ATOMS: atom_id res chain seq x y z
N MET A 1 -27.79 20.38 5.35
CA MET A 1 -27.60 19.01 5.86
C MET A 1 -26.52 18.38 4.98
N TYR A 2 -25.43 17.88 5.56
CA TYR A 2 -24.39 17.15 4.82
C TYR A 2 -24.85 15.71 4.53
N LYS A 3 -24.36 15.14 3.44
CA LYS A 3 -24.59 13.73 3.07
C LYS A 3 -23.31 12.96 3.22
N ILE A 4 -23.40 11.72 3.65
CA ILE A 4 -22.25 10.79 3.71
C ILE A 4 -21.99 10.19 2.32
N ASN A 5 -20.77 9.72 2.09
CA ASN A 5 -20.47 8.91 0.91
C ASN A 5 -20.97 7.48 1.14
N GLU A 6 -22.10 7.14 0.51
CA GLU A 6 -22.77 5.83 0.67
C GLU A 6 -21.95 4.66 0.16
N ASN A 7 -20.90 4.88 -0.66
CA ASN A 7 -20.02 3.81 -1.12
C ASN A 7 -19.28 3.13 0.03
N TYR A 8 -19.04 3.84 1.14
CA TYR A 8 -18.46 3.22 2.33
C TYR A 8 -19.33 2.12 2.93
N LEU A 9 -20.65 2.17 2.73
CA LEU A 9 -21.57 1.14 3.18
C LEU A 9 -21.49 -0.16 2.36
N LYS A 10 -20.84 -0.10 1.19
CA LYS A 10 -20.61 -1.28 0.34
C LYS A 10 -19.42 -2.11 0.79
N LEU A 11 -18.52 -1.54 1.61
CA LEU A 11 -17.38 -2.27 2.16
C LEU A 11 -17.86 -3.39 3.10
N GLN A 12 -17.18 -4.51 3.05
CA GLN A 12 -17.45 -5.63 3.96
C GLN A 12 -17.18 -5.18 5.41
N GLY A 13 -18.08 -5.50 6.33
CA GLY A 13 -18.04 -5.03 7.73
C GLY A 13 -16.90 -5.55 8.59
N SER A 14 -16.01 -6.40 8.05
CA SER A 14 -14.79 -6.82 8.73
C SER A 14 -13.61 -6.84 7.77
N TYR A 15 -12.57 -6.08 8.11
CA TYR A 15 -11.31 -6.14 7.41
C TYR A 15 -10.65 -7.52 7.60
N LEU A 16 -10.22 -8.15 6.50
CA LEU A 16 -9.70 -9.53 6.47
C LEU A 16 -8.68 -9.80 7.59
N PHE A 17 -7.71 -8.93 7.78
CA PHE A 17 -6.65 -9.13 8.77
C PHE A 17 -7.16 -9.06 10.21
N SER A 18 -8.17 -8.25 10.52
CA SER A 18 -8.77 -8.22 11.85
C SER A 18 -9.53 -9.52 12.15
N THR A 19 -10.18 -10.09 11.14
CA THR A 19 -10.86 -11.39 11.26
C THR A 19 -9.86 -12.53 11.47
N ILE A 20 -8.77 -12.54 10.73
CA ILE A 20 -7.67 -13.52 10.91
C ILE A 20 -7.08 -13.37 12.30
N GLY A 21 -6.77 -12.15 12.76
CA GLY A 21 -6.24 -11.89 14.10
C GLY A 21 -7.12 -12.46 15.22
N LYS A 22 -8.44 -12.27 15.12
CA LYS A 22 -9.42 -12.85 16.07
C LYS A 22 -9.41 -14.39 16.06
N LYS A 23 -9.34 -15.00 14.87
CA LYS A 23 -9.27 -16.47 14.74
C LYS A 23 -7.96 -17.03 15.30
N VAL A 24 -6.84 -16.37 15.08
CA VAL A 24 -5.53 -16.75 15.63
C VAL A 24 -5.54 -16.64 17.15
N ALA A 25 -6.08 -15.55 17.71
CA ALA A 25 -6.21 -15.38 19.17
C ALA A 25 -7.05 -16.48 19.80
N ALA A 26 -8.22 -16.76 19.25
CA ALA A 26 -9.10 -17.84 19.73
C ALA A 26 -8.43 -19.23 19.62
N TYR A 27 -7.68 -19.48 18.54
CA TYR A 27 -6.94 -20.73 18.39
C TYR A 27 -5.85 -20.89 19.47
N LYS A 28 -5.07 -19.85 19.73
CA LYS A 28 -4.02 -19.85 20.77
C LYS A 28 -4.60 -20.05 22.16
N GLU A 29 -5.74 -19.44 22.46
CA GLU A 29 -6.45 -19.61 23.72
C GLU A 29 -6.91 -21.07 23.92
N ALA A 30 -7.46 -21.69 22.86
CA ALA A 30 -7.90 -23.08 22.89
C ALA A 30 -6.75 -24.10 22.85
N ASN A 31 -5.55 -23.69 22.44
CA ASN A 31 -4.39 -24.56 22.24
C ASN A 31 -3.09 -23.92 22.78
N PRO A 32 -2.97 -23.72 24.10
CA PRO A 32 -1.87 -22.95 24.70
C PRO A 32 -0.48 -23.57 24.46
N ASP A 33 -0.41 -24.89 24.25
CA ASP A 33 0.83 -25.63 24.02
C ASP A 33 1.22 -25.73 22.52
N ARG A 34 0.50 -25.03 21.65
CA ARG A 34 0.77 -25.05 20.21
C ARG A 34 1.22 -23.70 19.68
N ASP A 35 2.33 -23.71 18.96
CA ASP A 35 2.82 -22.55 18.23
C ASP A 35 2.00 -22.31 16.95
N VAL A 36 1.80 -21.03 16.63
CA VAL A 36 1.19 -20.60 15.37
C VAL A 36 2.24 -19.87 14.53
N ILE A 37 2.61 -20.45 13.41
CA ILE A 37 3.49 -19.82 12.43
C ILE A 37 2.63 -18.91 11.54
N SER A 38 2.90 -17.62 11.58
CA SER A 38 2.19 -16.62 10.77
C SER A 38 2.89 -16.42 9.43
N LEU A 39 2.20 -16.73 8.34
CA LEU A 39 2.66 -16.52 6.97
C LEU A 39 1.74 -15.55 6.19
N GLY A 40 0.78 -14.94 6.90
CA GLY A 40 -0.32 -14.19 6.27
C GLY A 40 -0.02 -12.72 5.99
N ILE A 41 0.90 -12.11 6.71
CA ILE A 41 1.25 -10.69 6.57
C ILE A 41 2.76 -10.60 6.39
N GLY A 42 3.20 -9.91 5.34
CA GLY A 42 4.60 -9.53 5.16
C GLY A 42 4.95 -8.40 6.11
N ASP A 43 5.31 -8.74 7.35
CA ASP A 43 5.72 -7.76 8.37
C ASP A 43 7.24 -7.77 8.55
N VAL A 44 7.76 -6.64 9.02
CA VAL A 44 9.17 -6.52 9.40
C VAL A 44 9.37 -7.23 10.74
N THR A 45 10.11 -8.34 10.73
CA THR A 45 10.35 -9.18 11.90
C THR A 45 11.73 -8.98 12.52
N GLN A 46 12.59 -8.22 11.89
CA GLN A 46 13.95 -7.94 12.34
C GLN A 46 14.10 -6.47 12.75
N PRO A 47 14.96 -6.18 13.74
CA PRO A 47 15.33 -4.81 14.07
C PRO A 47 15.93 -4.07 12.87
N LEU A 48 15.84 -2.76 12.86
CA LEU A 48 16.49 -1.93 11.86
C LEU A 48 18.01 -2.14 11.89
N ALA A 49 18.63 -2.10 10.71
CA ALA A 49 20.08 -2.18 10.61
C ALA A 49 20.75 -1.01 11.35
N PRO A 50 21.94 -1.20 11.96
CA PRO A 50 22.63 -0.13 12.70
C PRO A 50 22.83 1.15 11.89
N ALA A 51 23.15 1.05 10.59
CA ALA A 51 23.30 2.18 9.69
C ALA A 51 22.00 3.02 9.56
N VAL A 52 20.83 2.38 9.59
CA VAL A 52 19.54 3.08 9.56
C VAL A 52 19.31 3.82 10.86
N ILE A 53 19.61 3.21 12.02
CA ILE A 53 19.50 3.84 13.33
C ILE A 53 20.43 5.05 13.41
N GLU A 54 21.68 4.93 12.97
CA GLU A 54 22.64 6.04 12.93
C GLU A 54 22.13 7.19 12.03
N ALA A 55 21.59 6.89 10.87
CA ALA A 55 21.03 7.89 9.95
C ALA A 55 19.82 8.62 10.57
N LEU A 56 18.95 7.90 11.29
CA LEU A 56 17.82 8.50 12.00
C LEU A 56 18.28 9.46 13.11
N HIS A 57 19.29 9.09 13.90
CA HIS A 57 19.85 9.98 14.91
C HIS A 57 20.44 11.25 14.28
N LYS A 58 21.21 11.13 13.20
CA LYS A 58 21.75 12.29 12.47
C LYS A 58 20.64 13.19 11.93
N ALA A 59 19.59 12.62 11.36
CA ALA A 59 18.46 13.40 10.87
C ALA A 59 17.73 14.16 11.98
N VAL A 60 17.64 13.61 13.19
CA VAL A 60 17.08 14.32 14.35
C VAL A 60 18.00 15.46 14.78
N ASP A 61 19.32 15.24 14.82
CA ASP A 61 20.31 16.28 15.16
C ASP A 61 20.27 17.44 14.16
N GLU A 62 20.14 17.18 12.87
CA GLU A 62 19.97 18.19 11.81
C GLU A 62 18.76 19.09 12.07
N MET A 63 17.67 18.53 12.59
CA MET A 63 16.45 19.30 12.90
C MET A 63 16.63 20.29 14.07
N ALA A 64 17.68 20.12 14.90
CA ALA A 64 17.97 21.00 16.03
C ALA A 64 18.78 22.26 15.64
N VAL A 65 19.30 22.33 14.43
CA VAL A 65 20.18 23.39 13.96
C VAL A 65 19.53 24.16 12.82
N ALA A 66 19.44 25.47 12.90
CA ALA A 66 18.71 26.31 11.95
C ALA A 66 19.22 26.15 10.49
N GLU A 67 20.54 25.97 10.33
CA GLU A 67 21.19 25.85 9.01
C GLU A 67 20.90 24.52 8.32
N THR A 68 20.58 23.48 9.09
CA THR A 68 20.32 22.11 8.58
C THR A 68 18.86 21.68 8.77
N PHE A 69 18.05 22.54 9.35
CA PHE A 69 16.63 22.27 9.57
C PHE A 69 15.88 22.05 8.25
N HIS A 70 15.20 20.93 8.17
CA HIS A 70 14.35 20.58 7.03
C HIS A 70 12.89 20.95 7.33
N GLY A 71 12.43 22.05 6.76
CA GLY A 71 11.05 22.51 6.86
C GLY A 71 10.13 21.86 5.82
N TYR A 72 9.24 22.67 5.27
CA TYR A 72 8.34 22.23 4.19
C TYR A 72 9.14 21.80 2.96
N ALA A 73 8.94 20.56 2.51
CA ALA A 73 9.59 20.07 1.30
C ALA A 73 8.99 20.71 0.04
N PRO A 74 9.74 20.76 -1.08
CA PRO A 74 9.15 20.99 -2.40
C PRO A 74 8.07 19.94 -2.72
N ASP A 75 7.12 20.27 -3.61
CA ASP A 75 5.95 19.42 -3.94
C ASP A 75 6.33 17.97 -4.35
N LEU A 76 7.46 17.80 -5.02
CA LEU A 76 7.96 16.48 -5.42
C LEU A 76 8.78 15.78 -4.33
N GLY A 77 9.04 16.44 -3.22
CA GLY A 77 9.97 16.00 -2.18
C GLY A 77 11.38 16.57 -2.35
N TYR A 78 12.21 16.44 -1.33
CA TYR A 78 13.59 16.94 -1.35
C TYR A 78 14.42 16.29 -2.45
N GLU A 79 15.20 17.13 -3.15
CA GLU A 79 16.01 16.68 -4.29
C GLU A 79 17.07 15.66 -3.91
N PHE A 80 17.69 15.79 -2.73
CA PHE A 80 18.70 14.84 -2.28
C PHE A 80 18.14 13.41 -2.17
N LEU A 81 16.87 13.25 -1.71
CA LEU A 81 16.23 11.95 -1.60
C LEU A 81 15.86 11.42 -3.00
N ARG A 82 15.25 12.26 -3.85
CA ARG A 82 14.91 11.89 -5.24
C ARG A 82 16.14 11.50 -6.04
N SER A 83 17.25 12.22 -5.86
CA SER A 83 18.54 11.90 -6.50
C SER A 83 19.09 10.56 -6.00
N ALA A 84 19.03 10.30 -4.68
CA ALA A 84 19.48 9.04 -4.12
C ALA A 84 18.64 7.86 -4.66
N ILE A 85 17.33 7.99 -4.76
CA ILE A 85 16.44 6.99 -5.36
C ILE A 85 16.78 6.77 -6.81
N ARG A 86 16.93 7.85 -7.61
CA ARG A 86 17.29 7.75 -9.01
C ARG A 86 18.58 6.97 -9.23
N GLU A 87 19.63 7.31 -8.50
CA GLU A 87 20.95 6.69 -8.66
C GLU A 87 20.98 5.24 -8.19
N ASN A 88 20.43 4.96 -6.99
CA ASN A 88 20.59 3.66 -6.35
C ASN A 88 19.49 2.65 -6.73
N ASP A 89 18.26 3.11 -7.01
CA ASP A 89 17.16 2.21 -7.32
C ASP A 89 16.90 2.06 -8.81
N TYR A 90 17.10 3.10 -9.61
CA TYR A 90 16.84 3.06 -11.04
C TYR A 90 18.11 2.87 -11.88
N LYS A 91 19.05 3.78 -11.82
CA LYS A 91 20.28 3.71 -12.65
C LYS A 91 21.11 2.47 -12.32
N ALA A 92 21.20 2.09 -11.05
CA ALA A 92 21.90 0.87 -10.65
C ALA A 92 21.31 -0.41 -11.30
N ARG A 93 20.05 -0.33 -11.78
CA ARG A 93 19.34 -1.41 -12.50
C ARG A 93 19.25 -1.15 -14.01
N GLY A 94 19.97 -0.14 -14.54
CA GLY A 94 19.97 0.19 -15.94
C GLY A 94 18.74 0.95 -16.43
N VAL A 95 17.96 1.52 -15.53
CA VAL A 95 16.78 2.34 -15.87
C VAL A 95 17.13 3.82 -15.66
N ASP A 96 17.01 4.62 -16.71
CA ASP A 96 17.20 6.07 -16.62
C ASP A 96 15.83 6.78 -16.60
N ILE A 97 15.58 7.51 -15.51
CA ILE A 97 14.40 8.35 -15.32
C ILE A 97 14.81 9.75 -14.92
N ALA A 98 13.99 10.75 -15.23
CA ALA A 98 14.22 12.12 -14.82
C ALA A 98 13.86 12.34 -13.35
N LEU A 99 14.43 13.37 -12.70
CA LEU A 99 14.13 13.66 -11.29
C LEU A 99 12.67 14.10 -11.08
N ASP A 100 12.05 14.71 -12.08
CA ASP A 100 10.65 15.14 -12.04
C ASP A 100 9.64 13.99 -12.26
N GLU A 101 10.13 12.78 -12.54
CA GLU A 101 9.32 11.55 -12.56
C GLU A 101 9.28 10.85 -11.19
N ILE A 102 9.98 11.38 -10.17
CA ILE A 102 10.02 10.82 -8.82
C ILE A 102 9.27 11.74 -7.86
N PHE A 103 8.21 11.21 -7.25
CA PHE A 103 7.38 11.87 -6.26
C PHE A 103 7.53 11.17 -4.91
N ILE A 104 7.80 11.93 -3.85
CA ILE A 104 7.90 11.39 -2.49
C ILE A 104 6.57 11.55 -1.79
N SER A 105 6.05 10.46 -1.26
CA SER A 105 4.82 10.40 -0.49
C SER A 105 5.03 9.76 0.88
N ASP A 106 3.97 9.66 1.66
CA ASP A 106 3.96 8.99 2.96
C ASP A 106 3.70 7.48 2.87
N GLY A 107 3.70 6.92 1.67
CA GLY A 107 3.66 5.49 1.42
C GLY A 107 2.69 5.04 0.33
N ALA A 108 2.94 3.85 -0.20
CA ALA A 108 2.22 3.27 -1.34
C ALA A 108 0.69 3.15 -1.13
N LYS A 109 0.22 3.04 0.11
CA LYS A 109 -1.22 2.99 0.39
C LYS A 109 -1.89 4.33 0.12
N SER A 110 -1.27 5.44 0.52
CA SER A 110 -1.73 6.79 0.19
C SER A 110 -1.70 7.03 -1.31
N ASP A 111 -0.65 6.64 -1.99
CA ASP A 111 -0.54 6.75 -3.45
C ASP A 111 -1.65 5.97 -4.15
N SER A 112 -1.87 4.72 -3.74
CA SER A 112 -2.93 3.87 -4.33
C SER A 112 -4.33 4.43 -4.10
N GLY A 113 -4.54 5.13 -2.99
CA GLY A 113 -5.82 5.80 -2.69
C GLY A 113 -6.02 7.07 -3.51
N ASN A 114 -4.99 7.89 -3.61
CA ASN A 114 -5.07 9.24 -4.17
C ASN A 114 -4.91 9.27 -5.70
N ILE A 115 -4.16 8.35 -6.29
CA ILE A 115 -3.93 8.33 -7.75
C ILE A 115 -5.25 8.25 -8.54
N GLY A 116 -6.25 7.66 -7.94
CA GLY A 116 -7.59 7.60 -8.53
C GLY A 116 -8.21 8.97 -8.83
N ASP A 117 -7.83 10.02 -8.09
CA ASP A 117 -8.43 11.35 -8.22
C ASP A 117 -8.00 12.07 -9.50
N ILE A 118 -6.91 11.65 -10.13
CA ILE A 118 -6.49 12.19 -11.44
C ILE A 118 -7.18 11.51 -12.62
N PHE A 119 -7.96 10.45 -12.38
CA PHE A 119 -8.68 9.71 -13.42
C PHE A 119 -10.20 9.90 -13.28
N ALA A 120 -10.90 9.96 -14.40
CA ALA A 120 -12.35 10.06 -14.42
C ALA A 120 -13.02 8.80 -13.82
N GLU A 121 -14.21 8.95 -13.25
CA GLU A 121 -14.93 7.89 -12.55
C GLU A 121 -15.30 6.69 -13.42
N ASN A 122 -15.43 6.88 -14.74
CA ASN A 122 -15.79 5.84 -15.69
C ASN A 122 -14.62 4.96 -16.16
N ASN A 123 -13.41 5.17 -15.63
CA ASN A 123 -12.29 4.28 -15.90
C ASN A 123 -12.49 2.92 -15.22
N ARG A 124 -12.03 1.86 -15.87
CA ARG A 124 -12.00 0.52 -15.29
C ARG A 124 -10.67 0.28 -14.59
N ILE A 125 -10.73 -0.50 -13.53
CA ILE A 125 -9.58 -0.83 -12.71
C ILE A 125 -9.25 -2.30 -12.96
N ALA A 126 -7.97 -2.59 -13.18
CA ALA A 126 -7.44 -3.95 -13.23
C ALA A 126 -6.59 -4.22 -11.98
N VAL A 127 -6.79 -5.36 -11.36
CA VAL A 127 -6.02 -5.82 -10.18
C VAL A 127 -5.59 -7.26 -10.37
N CYS A 128 -4.45 -7.63 -9.80
CA CYS A 128 -4.06 -9.04 -9.71
C CYS A 128 -5.06 -9.81 -8.83
N ASP A 129 -5.23 -11.10 -9.05
CA ASP A 129 -6.03 -11.97 -8.21
C ASP A 129 -5.20 -13.21 -7.83
N PRO A 130 -4.83 -13.37 -6.54
CA PRO A 130 -5.19 -12.56 -5.38
C PRO A 130 -4.49 -11.19 -5.31
N VAL A 131 -5.14 -10.24 -4.64
CA VAL A 131 -4.63 -8.87 -4.46
C VAL A 131 -4.74 -8.42 -3.00
N TYR A 132 -3.91 -7.46 -2.60
CA TYR A 132 -4.08 -6.78 -1.32
C TYR A 132 -5.40 -5.99 -1.32
N PRO A 133 -6.31 -6.23 -0.36
CA PRO A 133 -7.68 -5.72 -0.41
C PRO A 133 -7.80 -4.21 -0.62
N VAL A 134 -6.83 -3.42 -0.13
CA VAL A 134 -6.83 -1.96 -0.23
C VAL A 134 -6.93 -1.46 -1.67
N TYR A 135 -6.34 -2.16 -2.65
CA TYR A 135 -6.43 -1.76 -4.06
C TYR A 135 -7.86 -1.84 -4.62
N VAL A 136 -8.69 -2.73 -4.07
CA VAL A 136 -10.12 -2.81 -4.39
C VAL A 136 -10.91 -1.85 -3.52
N ASP A 137 -10.67 -1.84 -2.20
CA ASP A 137 -11.44 -1.08 -1.22
C ASP A 137 -11.39 0.44 -1.49
N THR A 138 -10.24 1.00 -1.86
CA THR A 138 -10.10 2.43 -2.21
C THR A 138 -10.99 2.79 -3.39
N ASN A 139 -11.13 1.89 -4.35
CA ASN A 139 -11.98 2.10 -5.51
C ASN A 139 -13.47 1.87 -5.23
N VAL A 140 -13.81 0.99 -4.26
CA VAL A 140 -15.18 0.89 -3.73
C VAL A 140 -15.57 2.20 -3.07
N MET A 141 -14.73 2.73 -2.19
CA MET A 141 -14.97 4.02 -1.50
C MET A 141 -15.13 5.18 -2.49
N ALA A 142 -14.41 5.15 -3.59
CA ALA A 142 -14.52 6.14 -4.67
C ALA A 142 -15.70 5.91 -5.63
N GLY A 143 -16.46 4.82 -5.48
CA GLY A 143 -17.63 4.52 -6.31
C GLY A 143 -17.32 3.96 -7.71
N ARG A 144 -16.08 3.51 -7.97
CA ARG A 144 -15.61 3.07 -9.31
C ARG A 144 -15.87 1.60 -9.62
N THR A 145 -16.27 0.79 -8.63
CA THR A 145 -16.28 -0.67 -8.74
C THR A 145 -17.58 -1.27 -9.30
N GLY A 146 -18.62 -0.46 -9.44
CA GLY A 146 -19.95 -0.96 -9.83
C GLY A 146 -20.63 -1.74 -8.68
N GLU A 147 -21.33 -2.81 -9.03
CA GLU A 147 -22.11 -3.64 -8.10
C GLU A 147 -21.32 -4.88 -7.65
N PHE A 148 -21.54 -5.29 -6.39
CA PHE A 148 -20.93 -6.51 -5.87
C PHE A 148 -21.72 -7.75 -6.29
N ILE A 149 -21.06 -8.68 -6.96
CA ILE A 149 -21.64 -9.92 -7.48
C ILE A 149 -21.36 -11.04 -6.47
N LYS A 150 -22.34 -11.35 -5.63
CA LYS A 150 -22.21 -12.37 -4.57
C LYS A 150 -21.79 -13.75 -5.08
N LYS A 151 -22.21 -14.14 -6.28
CA LYS A 151 -21.90 -15.46 -6.86
C LYS A 151 -20.41 -15.66 -7.14
N THR A 152 -19.70 -14.61 -7.51
CA THR A 152 -18.28 -14.61 -7.86
C THR A 152 -17.42 -13.90 -6.85
N GLU A 153 -18.04 -13.34 -5.80
CA GLU A 153 -17.39 -12.52 -4.77
C GLU A 153 -16.51 -11.41 -5.35
N SER A 154 -17.01 -10.78 -6.43
CA SER A 154 -16.26 -9.79 -7.22
C SER A 154 -17.10 -8.55 -7.54
N TRP A 155 -16.44 -7.47 -7.94
CA TRP A 155 -17.09 -6.24 -8.36
C TRP A 155 -17.24 -6.17 -9.88
N SER A 156 -18.40 -5.76 -10.36
CA SER A 156 -18.77 -5.81 -11.78
C SER A 156 -17.91 -4.95 -12.71
N ASN A 157 -17.32 -3.87 -12.19
CA ASN A 157 -16.48 -2.95 -12.96
C ASN A 157 -14.98 -3.08 -12.66
N VAL A 158 -14.57 -4.12 -11.93
CA VAL A 158 -13.17 -4.46 -11.67
C VAL A 158 -12.75 -5.62 -12.57
N ILE A 159 -11.61 -5.49 -13.22
CA ILE A 159 -10.96 -6.56 -13.98
C ILE A 159 -10.01 -7.28 -13.02
N TYR A 160 -10.27 -8.55 -12.77
CA TYR A 160 -9.40 -9.40 -11.98
C TYR A 160 -8.49 -10.18 -12.93
N MET A 161 -7.19 -10.00 -12.78
CA MET A 161 -6.15 -10.67 -13.55
C MET A 161 -5.64 -11.88 -12.75
N PRO A 162 -6.03 -13.12 -13.09
CA PRO A 162 -5.68 -14.28 -12.27
C PRO A 162 -4.17 -14.57 -12.32
N CYS A 163 -3.57 -14.77 -11.14
CA CYS A 163 -2.18 -15.18 -10.98
C CYS A 163 -2.16 -16.65 -10.57
N THR A 164 -2.04 -17.56 -11.54
CA THR A 164 -2.17 -19.01 -11.34
C THR A 164 -0.85 -19.73 -11.56
N LYS A 165 -0.80 -21.00 -11.12
CA LYS A 165 0.37 -21.86 -11.41
C LYS A 165 0.56 -22.06 -12.93
N ALA A 166 -0.51 -22.07 -13.72
CA ALA A 166 -0.42 -22.25 -15.18
C ALA A 166 0.27 -21.06 -15.84
N THR A 167 0.14 -19.85 -15.28
CA THR A 167 0.75 -18.61 -15.78
C THR A 167 2.08 -18.29 -15.07
N ASN A 168 2.63 -19.25 -14.29
CA ASN A 168 3.77 -19.00 -13.41
C ASN A 168 3.55 -17.80 -12.48
N PHE A 169 2.32 -17.62 -12.02
CA PHE A 169 1.83 -16.50 -11.20
C PHE A 169 1.99 -15.10 -11.82
N ALA A 170 2.23 -15.02 -13.11
CA ALA A 170 2.08 -13.77 -13.85
C ALA A 170 0.59 -13.44 -14.02
N PRO A 171 0.18 -12.15 -13.94
CA PRO A 171 -1.19 -11.73 -14.17
C PRO A 171 -1.56 -11.87 -15.66
N GLU A 172 -2.78 -12.33 -15.95
CA GLU A 172 -3.36 -12.45 -17.30
C GLU A 172 -4.67 -11.68 -17.47
#